data_6f62b9b8325ffa82160d84e2e109f07b
#
_entry.id   6f62b9b8325ffa82160d84e2e109f07b
#
_cell.length_a   1.000
_cell.length_b   1.000
_cell.length_c   1.000
_cell.angle_alpha   90.00
_cell.angle_beta   90.00
_cell.angle_gamma   90.00
#
_symmetry.space_group_name_H-M   'P 1'
#
loop_
_entity.id
_entity.type
_entity.pdbx_description
1 polymer ?
#
loop_
_entity_poly.entity_id
_entity_poly.type
_entity_poly.pdbx_seq_one_letter_code
_entity_poly.pdbx_strand_id
1 'polypeptide(L)'
;MFLVTQLIGLFIVSSYANGLNLPFGMEPPEEIQEASLVGGLSSLIISFVIAILFFFLLMRINAQTFIRLWYFFVTVLALGLSIFVFLNKLGINFQILALLIALPLAYFKIFKINLYVHNFTELFIYPGIAAVFISFLNNIFGEKIILATIILLFIISLYDIWAVWHSQFMQKMAEFQINNLRFFTGFFVPYADKNNKEKI
;
A
#
# COMPACT_ATOMS: atom_id res chain seq x y z
N MET A 1 15.92 -5.83 3.80
CA MET A 1 14.67 -5.03 3.81
C MET A 1 13.44 -5.91 3.62
N PHE A 2 13.31 -6.66 2.52
CA PHE A 2 12.12 -7.48 2.22
C PHE A 2 11.68 -8.41 3.38
N LEU A 3 12.57 -9.26 3.92
CA LEU A 3 12.24 -10.16 5.02
C LEU A 3 11.76 -9.41 6.28
N VAL A 4 12.37 -8.27 6.58
CA VAL A 4 11.97 -7.44 7.72
C VAL A 4 10.56 -6.91 7.53
N THR A 5 10.22 -6.42 6.33
CA THR A 5 8.87 -5.98 5.99
C THR A 5 7.84 -7.11 6.14
N GLN A 6 8.19 -8.33 5.74
CA GLN A 6 7.32 -9.50 5.89
C GLN A 6 7.04 -9.83 7.36
N LEU A 7 8.09 -9.81 8.21
CA LEU A 7 7.92 -10.06 9.64
C LEU A 7 7.06 -8.98 10.32
N ILE A 8 7.29 -7.71 10.01
CA ILE A 8 6.46 -6.59 10.47
C ILE A 8 5.03 -6.76 9.98
N GLY A 9 4.84 -7.16 8.71
CA GLY A 9 3.54 -7.39 8.10
C GLY A 9 2.75 -8.49 8.80
N LEU A 10 3.38 -9.63 9.07
CA LEU A 10 2.76 -10.73 9.80
C LEU A 10 2.34 -10.29 11.23
N PHE A 11 3.21 -9.53 11.91
CA PHE A 11 2.88 -9.01 13.24
C PHE A 11 1.68 -8.05 13.22
N ILE A 12 1.63 -7.11 12.27
CA ILE A 12 0.55 -6.14 12.16
C ILE A 12 -0.76 -6.82 11.77
N VAL A 13 -0.74 -7.66 10.73
CA VAL A 13 -1.93 -8.38 10.27
C VAL A 13 -2.47 -9.32 11.35
N SER A 14 -1.60 -10.04 12.05
CA SER A 14 -2.04 -10.92 13.15
C SER A 14 -2.68 -10.14 14.30
N SER A 15 -2.23 -8.92 14.57
CA SER A 15 -2.82 -8.07 15.61
C SER A 15 -4.26 -7.67 15.26
N TYR A 16 -4.54 -7.33 14.00
CA TYR A 16 -5.89 -7.06 13.54
C TYR A 16 -6.75 -8.32 13.46
N ALA A 17 -6.19 -9.45 13.03
CA ALA A 17 -6.90 -10.74 13.02
C ALA A 17 -7.30 -11.22 14.43
N ASN A 18 -6.53 -10.86 15.46
CA ASN A 18 -6.80 -11.19 16.84
C ASN A 18 -7.77 -10.22 17.55
N GLY A 19 -8.55 -9.43 16.81
CA GLY A 19 -9.63 -8.61 17.33
C GLY A 19 -9.27 -7.15 17.62
N LEU A 20 -8.14 -6.65 17.13
CA LEU A 20 -7.88 -5.23 17.13
C LEU A 20 -8.72 -4.57 16.01
N ASN A 21 -9.62 -3.66 16.36
CA ASN A 21 -10.43 -2.94 15.40
C ASN A 21 -9.56 -2.02 14.54
N LEU A 22 -9.90 -1.91 13.26
CA LEU A 22 -9.24 -0.96 12.35
C LEU A 22 -9.54 0.46 12.82
N PRO A 23 -8.51 1.29 13.07
CA PRO A 23 -8.70 2.67 13.49
C PRO A 23 -9.22 3.54 12.34
N PHE A 24 -9.58 4.79 12.66
CA PHE A 24 -9.98 5.83 11.69
C PHE A 24 -11.29 5.55 10.94
N GLY A 25 -12.17 4.69 11.49
CA GLY A 25 -13.44 4.36 10.83
C GLY A 25 -13.29 3.52 9.55
N MET A 26 -12.18 2.79 9.41
CA MET A 26 -11.94 1.90 8.27
C MET A 26 -12.53 0.51 8.45
N GLU A 27 -13.38 0.32 9.45
CA GLU A 27 -14.08 -0.94 9.63
C GLU A 27 -14.98 -1.20 8.42
N PRO A 28 -14.89 -2.40 7.82
CA PRO A 28 -15.78 -2.74 6.73
C PRO A 28 -17.23 -2.75 7.23
N PRO A 29 -18.21 -2.36 6.37
CA PRO A 29 -19.63 -2.40 6.75
C PRO A 29 -20.04 -3.82 7.16
N GLU A 30 -20.77 -3.95 8.27
CA GLU A 30 -21.18 -5.24 8.86
C GLU A 30 -22.08 -6.08 7.94
N GLU A 31 -22.67 -5.51 6.91
CA GLU A 31 -23.74 -6.13 6.09
C GLU A 31 -23.31 -6.47 4.65
N ILE A 32 -22.07 -6.72 4.35
CA ILE A 32 -21.79 -7.36 3.08
C ILE A 32 -22.12 -8.84 3.26
N GLN A 33 -23.37 -9.22 2.86
CA GLN A 33 -23.74 -10.63 2.71
C GLN A 33 -22.62 -11.34 1.98
N GLU A 34 -22.21 -12.52 2.48
CA GLU A 34 -21.16 -13.33 1.86
C GLU A 34 -21.37 -13.37 0.34
N ALA A 35 -20.56 -12.61 -0.36
CA ALA A 35 -20.63 -12.61 -1.82
C ALA A 35 -20.27 -14.01 -2.32
N SER A 36 -20.96 -14.47 -3.35
CA SER A 36 -20.51 -15.69 -4.02
C SER A 36 -19.05 -15.48 -4.44
N LEU A 37 -18.23 -16.53 -4.37
CA LEU A 37 -16.78 -16.44 -4.68
C LEU A 37 -16.56 -15.77 -6.05
N VAL A 38 -17.37 -16.10 -7.05
CA VAL A 38 -17.30 -15.50 -8.39
C VAL A 38 -17.73 -14.02 -8.35
N GLY A 39 -18.80 -13.68 -7.63
CA GLY A 39 -19.27 -12.30 -7.51
C GLY A 39 -18.25 -11.39 -6.80
N GLY A 40 -17.66 -11.85 -5.70
CA GLY A 40 -16.61 -11.11 -4.98
C GLY A 40 -15.35 -10.92 -5.81
N LEU A 41 -14.85 -11.97 -6.48
CA LEU A 41 -13.69 -11.86 -7.35
C LEU A 41 -13.94 -10.94 -8.54
N SER A 42 -15.11 -11.04 -9.19
CA SER A 42 -15.42 -10.17 -10.33
C SER A 42 -15.52 -8.70 -9.93
N SER A 43 -16.11 -8.39 -8.77
CA SER A 43 -16.18 -7.01 -8.28
C SER A 43 -14.79 -6.44 -7.97
N LEU A 44 -13.88 -7.23 -7.39
CA LEU A 44 -12.49 -6.82 -7.16
C LEU A 44 -11.73 -6.57 -8.46
N ILE A 45 -11.86 -7.45 -9.44
CA ILE A 45 -11.20 -7.30 -10.75
C ILE A 45 -11.72 -6.05 -11.47
N ILE A 46 -13.02 -5.84 -11.48
CA ILE A 46 -13.64 -4.66 -12.11
C ILE A 46 -13.14 -3.39 -11.41
N SER A 47 -13.13 -3.36 -10.08
CA SER A 47 -12.63 -2.22 -9.31
C SER A 47 -11.16 -1.93 -9.61
N PHE A 48 -10.34 -2.96 -9.74
CA PHE A 48 -8.92 -2.84 -10.09
C PHE A 48 -8.73 -2.26 -11.50
N VAL A 49 -9.49 -2.74 -12.48
CA VAL A 49 -9.47 -2.21 -13.84
C VAL A 49 -9.89 -0.73 -13.88
N ILE A 50 -10.96 -0.38 -13.16
CA ILE A 50 -11.42 1.01 -13.05
C ILE A 50 -10.34 1.88 -12.41
N ALA A 51 -9.68 1.42 -11.35
CA ALA A 51 -8.60 2.15 -10.69
C ALA A 51 -7.40 2.40 -11.62
N ILE A 52 -7.01 1.41 -12.43
CA ILE A 52 -5.94 1.56 -13.43
C ILE A 52 -6.34 2.58 -14.50
N LEU A 53 -7.55 2.49 -15.04
CA LEU A 53 -8.05 3.43 -16.05
C LEU A 53 -8.13 4.85 -15.51
N PHE A 54 -8.60 5.00 -14.27
CA PHE A 54 -8.66 6.29 -13.58
C PHE A 54 -7.26 6.89 -13.37
N PHE A 55 -6.31 6.07 -12.92
CA PHE A 55 -4.92 6.52 -12.76
C PHE A 55 -4.30 6.93 -14.10
N PHE A 56 -4.56 6.17 -15.16
CA PHE A 56 -4.11 6.51 -16.51
C PHE A 56 -4.71 7.85 -17.00
N LEU A 57 -5.99 8.08 -16.72
CA LEU A 57 -6.64 9.36 -17.02
C LEU A 57 -5.96 10.52 -16.28
N LEU A 58 -5.68 10.35 -14.98
CA LEU A 58 -4.98 11.36 -14.17
C LEU A 58 -3.57 11.65 -14.71
N MET A 59 -2.86 10.63 -15.19
CA MET A 59 -1.56 10.83 -15.86
C MET A 59 -1.72 11.65 -17.14
N ARG A 60 -2.74 11.33 -17.96
CA ARG A 60 -2.98 12.01 -19.24
C ARG A 60 -3.30 13.49 -19.09
N ILE A 61 -4.06 13.87 -18.04
CA ILE A 61 -4.40 15.27 -17.74
C ILE A 61 -3.33 15.97 -16.88
N ASN A 62 -2.18 15.31 -16.64
CA ASN A 62 -1.08 15.84 -15.81
C ASN A 62 -1.52 16.32 -14.41
N ALA A 63 -2.46 15.62 -13.78
CA ALA A 63 -2.97 15.94 -12.44
C ALA A 63 -1.95 15.63 -11.31
N GLN A 64 -0.71 16.09 -11.48
CA GLN A 64 0.42 15.74 -10.61
C GLN A 64 0.16 16.13 -9.15
N THR A 65 -0.39 17.29 -8.90
CA THR A 65 -0.69 17.78 -7.54
C THR A 65 -1.74 16.88 -6.86
N PHE A 66 -2.79 16.49 -7.59
CA PHE A 66 -3.81 15.61 -7.06
C PHE A 66 -3.24 14.23 -6.73
N ILE A 67 -2.47 13.62 -7.64
CA ILE A 67 -1.84 12.31 -7.41
C ILE A 67 -0.91 12.36 -6.20
N ARG A 68 -0.12 13.44 -6.05
CA ARG A 68 0.79 13.62 -4.92
C ARG A 68 0.05 13.76 -3.60
N LEU A 69 -1.03 14.54 -3.55
CA LEU A 69 -1.87 14.71 -2.36
C LEU A 69 -2.59 13.41 -2.00
N TRP A 70 -3.13 12.70 -2.98
CA TRP A 70 -3.75 11.40 -2.78
C TRP A 70 -2.78 10.38 -2.20
N TYR A 71 -1.58 10.30 -2.79
CA TYR A 71 -0.53 9.41 -2.30
C TYR A 71 -0.09 9.78 -0.88
N PHE A 72 0.01 11.09 -0.57
CA PHE A 72 0.29 11.57 0.79
C PHE A 72 -0.78 11.08 1.78
N PHE A 73 -2.05 11.25 1.44
CA PHE A 73 -3.16 10.81 2.28
C PHE A 73 -3.13 9.29 2.53
N VAL A 74 -2.99 8.50 1.49
CA VAL A 74 -2.88 7.03 1.60
C VAL A 74 -1.66 6.62 2.43
N THR A 75 -0.53 7.30 2.27
CA THR A 75 0.69 7.05 3.05
C THR A 75 0.49 7.35 4.54
N VAL A 76 -0.18 8.46 4.88
CA VAL A 76 -0.50 8.81 6.27
C VAL A 76 -1.38 7.75 6.90
N LEU A 77 -2.41 7.29 6.19
CA LEU A 77 -3.32 6.26 6.69
C LEU A 77 -2.59 4.92 6.89
N ALA A 78 -1.81 4.47 5.90
CA ALA A 78 -1.06 3.21 5.99
C ALA A 78 -0.02 3.21 7.13
N LEU A 79 0.72 4.33 7.30
CA LEU A 79 1.63 4.51 8.42
C LEU A 79 0.87 4.56 9.74
N GLY A 80 -0.24 5.30 9.80
CA GLY A 80 -1.07 5.43 10.98
C GLY A 80 -1.58 4.08 11.48
N LEU A 81 -2.05 3.21 10.57
CA LEU A 81 -2.47 1.85 10.87
C LEU A 81 -1.34 1.02 11.48
N SER A 82 -0.17 1.05 10.87
CA SER A 82 0.98 0.30 11.36
C SER A 82 1.46 0.81 12.72
N ILE A 83 1.59 2.12 12.89
CA ILE A 83 2.01 2.75 14.15
C ILE A 83 0.98 2.49 15.25
N PHE A 84 -0.32 2.51 14.93
CA PHE A 84 -1.38 2.25 15.91
C PHE A 84 -1.25 0.85 16.55
N VAL A 85 -0.88 -0.18 15.79
CA VAL A 85 -0.63 -1.53 16.34
C VAL A 85 0.50 -1.51 17.36
N PHE A 86 1.59 -0.82 17.08
CA PHE A 86 2.70 -0.70 18.03
C PHE A 86 2.31 0.08 19.30
N LEU A 87 1.58 1.20 19.15
CA LEU A 87 1.09 1.98 20.29
C LEU A 87 0.12 1.16 21.14
N ASN A 88 -0.78 0.42 20.52
CA ASN A 88 -1.72 -0.45 21.22
C ASN A 88 -1.02 -1.51 22.06
N LYS A 89 0.04 -2.12 21.53
CA LYS A 89 0.87 -3.08 22.28
C LYS A 89 1.60 -2.46 23.47
N LEU A 90 1.87 -1.15 23.42
CA LEU A 90 2.42 -0.38 24.56
C LEU A 90 1.34 0.09 25.54
N GLY A 91 0.08 -0.32 25.34
CA GLY A 91 -1.06 0.10 26.17
C GLY A 91 -1.61 1.49 25.84
N ILE A 92 -1.19 2.11 24.74
CA ILE A 92 -1.61 3.45 24.33
C ILE A 92 -2.67 3.32 23.23
N ASN A 93 -3.95 3.27 23.62
CA ASN A 93 -5.09 3.18 22.67
C ASN A 93 -5.53 4.55 22.15
N PHE A 94 -4.62 5.36 21.66
CA PHE A 94 -4.93 6.71 21.21
C PHE A 94 -4.67 6.86 19.69
N GLN A 95 -5.73 6.68 18.88
CA GLN A 95 -5.68 6.69 17.42
C GLN A 95 -5.09 8.00 16.86
N ILE A 96 -5.42 9.15 17.46
CA ILE A 96 -4.95 10.46 17.02
C ILE A 96 -3.42 10.56 17.14
N LEU A 97 -2.82 9.94 18.16
CA LEU A 97 -1.37 9.93 18.34
C LEU A 97 -0.66 9.20 17.19
N ALA A 98 -1.25 8.10 16.71
CA ALA A 98 -0.71 7.39 15.54
C ALA A 98 -0.70 8.28 14.29
N LEU A 99 -1.78 9.06 14.07
CA LEU A 99 -1.81 10.02 12.95
C LEU A 99 -0.82 11.17 13.13
N LEU A 100 -0.68 11.70 14.35
CA LEU A 100 0.28 12.77 14.64
C LEU A 100 1.73 12.35 14.36
N ILE A 101 2.07 11.08 14.58
CA ILE A 101 3.39 10.52 14.24
C ILE A 101 3.49 10.22 12.74
N ALA A 102 2.42 9.70 12.12
CA ALA A 102 2.40 9.35 10.69
C ALA A 102 2.51 10.57 9.78
N LEU A 103 1.88 11.70 10.13
CA LEU A 103 1.88 12.93 9.34
C LEU A 103 3.30 13.46 9.02
N PRO A 104 4.19 13.73 10.01
CA PRO A 104 5.52 14.21 9.70
C PRO A 104 6.36 13.18 8.92
N LEU A 105 6.22 11.89 9.21
CA LEU A 105 6.93 10.84 8.48
C LEU A 105 6.52 10.80 7.00
N ALA A 106 5.22 10.88 6.71
CA ALA A 106 4.70 10.95 5.35
C ALA A 106 5.13 12.23 4.64
N TYR A 107 5.14 13.37 5.35
CA TYR A 107 5.62 14.64 4.81
C TYR A 107 7.08 14.58 4.40
N PHE A 108 7.96 14.08 5.28
CA PHE A 108 9.38 13.94 4.96
C PHE A 108 9.63 12.97 3.82
N LYS A 109 8.84 11.88 3.73
CA LYS A 109 8.93 10.91 2.65
C LYS A 109 8.61 11.51 1.28
N ILE A 110 7.55 12.32 1.18
CA ILE A 110 6.99 12.75 -0.12
C ILE A 110 7.55 14.11 -0.55
N PHE A 111 7.71 15.05 0.38
CA PHE A 111 8.11 16.42 0.08
C PHE A 111 9.58 16.72 0.33
N LYS A 112 10.24 15.97 1.23
CA LYS A 112 11.67 16.09 1.50
C LYS A 112 12.33 14.75 1.29
N ILE A 113 12.87 14.52 0.10
CA ILE A 113 13.51 13.26 -0.28
C ILE A 113 14.68 12.96 0.66
N ASN A 114 14.44 12.11 1.67
CA ASN A 114 15.46 11.59 2.54
C ASN A 114 15.44 10.05 2.44
N LEU A 115 16.50 9.47 1.91
CA LEU A 115 16.58 8.03 1.63
C LEU A 115 16.36 7.16 2.89
N TYR A 116 16.85 7.60 4.05
CA TYR A 116 16.66 6.86 5.30
C TYR A 116 15.21 6.86 5.76
N VAL A 117 14.57 8.04 5.77
CA VAL A 117 13.15 8.17 6.13
C VAL A 117 12.29 7.42 5.13
N HIS A 118 12.60 7.51 3.84
CA HIS A 118 11.89 6.80 2.78
C HIS A 118 11.92 5.30 3.01
N ASN A 119 13.10 4.69 3.11
CA ASN A 119 13.24 3.25 3.32
C ASN A 119 12.65 2.79 4.66
N PHE A 120 12.78 3.59 5.72
CA PHE A 120 12.19 3.29 7.00
C PHE A 120 10.66 3.27 6.94
N THR A 121 10.05 4.27 6.31
CA THR A 121 8.59 4.35 6.19
C THR A 121 8.02 3.25 5.31
N GLU A 122 8.74 2.81 4.26
CA GLU A 122 8.30 1.69 3.42
C GLU A 122 8.14 0.38 4.21
N LEU A 123 8.94 0.16 5.25
CA LEU A 123 8.80 -1.02 6.12
C LEU A 123 7.43 -1.09 6.82
N PHE A 124 6.76 0.05 7.01
CA PHE A 124 5.47 0.15 7.69
C PHE A 124 4.28 0.39 6.76
N ILE A 125 4.51 1.04 5.60
CA ILE A 125 3.44 1.33 4.64
C ILE A 125 2.86 0.05 4.06
N TYR A 126 3.71 -0.88 3.57
CA TYR A 126 3.22 -2.13 3.01
C TYR A 126 2.43 -2.98 4.00
N PRO A 127 2.89 -3.17 5.24
CA PRO A 127 2.10 -3.83 6.28
C PRO A 127 0.76 -3.15 6.58
N GLY A 128 0.73 -1.83 6.62
CA GLY A 128 -0.51 -1.07 6.83
C GLY A 128 -1.53 -1.28 5.71
N ILE A 129 -1.07 -1.24 4.45
CA ILE A 129 -1.92 -1.54 3.29
C ILE A 129 -2.41 -2.99 3.34
N ALA A 130 -1.51 -3.94 3.64
CA ALA A 130 -1.85 -5.35 3.73
C ALA A 130 -2.92 -5.62 4.80
N ALA A 131 -2.86 -4.95 5.95
CA ALA A 131 -3.85 -5.10 7.03
C ALA A 131 -5.26 -4.70 6.57
N VAL A 132 -5.41 -3.56 5.89
CA VAL A 132 -6.70 -3.13 5.32
C VAL A 132 -7.19 -4.11 4.27
N PHE A 133 -6.29 -4.51 3.37
CA PHE A 133 -6.64 -5.39 2.26
C PHE A 133 -7.11 -6.77 2.75
N ILE A 134 -6.41 -7.36 3.72
CA ILE A 134 -6.79 -8.65 4.29
C ILE A 134 -8.11 -8.55 5.05
N SER A 135 -8.33 -7.50 5.84
CA SER A 135 -9.60 -7.27 6.52
C SER A 135 -10.77 -7.13 5.54
N PHE A 136 -10.54 -6.43 4.44
CA PHE A 136 -11.52 -6.28 3.36
C PHE A 136 -11.83 -7.61 2.67
N LEU A 137 -10.80 -8.41 2.34
CA LEU A 137 -10.99 -9.75 1.76
C LEU A 137 -11.75 -10.68 2.72
N ASN A 138 -11.42 -10.63 4.01
CA ASN A 138 -12.09 -11.46 5.02
C ASN A 138 -13.58 -11.12 5.10
N ASN A 139 -13.94 -9.86 5.02
CA ASN A 139 -15.34 -9.44 5.02
C ASN A 139 -16.11 -9.89 3.77
N ILE A 140 -15.48 -9.87 2.59
CA ILE A 140 -16.14 -10.29 1.34
C ILE A 140 -16.27 -11.81 1.24
N PHE A 141 -15.23 -12.57 1.64
CA PHE A 141 -15.13 -14.00 1.33
C PHE A 141 -15.32 -14.91 2.54
N GLY A 142 -15.24 -14.37 3.77
CA GLY A 142 -15.40 -15.15 5.00
C GLY A 142 -14.52 -16.42 4.99
N GLU A 143 -15.14 -17.58 5.16
CA GLU A 143 -14.44 -18.87 5.19
C GLU A 143 -13.68 -19.21 3.89
N LYS A 144 -14.07 -18.59 2.76
CA LYS A 144 -13.44 -18.83 1.45
C LYS A 144 -12.25 -17.91 1.17
N ILE A 145 -11.81 -17.12 2.15
CA ILE A 145 -10.74 -16.11 1.98
C ILE A 145 -9.44 -16.73 1.42
N ILE A 146 -9.05 -17.93 1.88
CA ILE A 146 -7.81 -18.57 1.43
C ILE A 146 -7.89 -18.91 -0.06
N LEU A 147 -8.99 -19.53 -0.48
CA LEU A 147 -9.20 -19.87 -1.88
C LEU A 147 -9.28 -18.63 -2.77
N ALA A 148 -10.04 -17.62 -2.33
CA ALA A 148 -10.17 -16.36 -3.04
C ALA A 148 -8.81 -15.65 -3.19
N THR A 149 -7.99 -15.63 -2.13
CA THR A 149 -6.66 -15.03 -2.15
C THR A 149 -5.72 -15.75 -3.12
N ILE A 150 -5.73 -17.09 -3.14
CA ILE A 150 -4.90 -17.88 -4.08
C ILE A 150 -5.29 -17.56 -5.53
N ILE A 151 -6.59 -17.54 -5.84
CA ILE A 151 -7.09 -17.22 -7.19
C ILE A 151 -6.70 -15.78 -7.57
N LEU A 152 -6.89 -14.84 -6.65
CA LEU A 152 -6.54 -13.42 -6.86
C LEU A 152 -5.05 -13.23 -7.14
N LEU A 153 -4.18 -13.87 -6.34
CA LEU A 153 -2.72 -13.82 -6.55
C LEU A 153 -2.32 -14.41 -7.91
N PHE A 154 -2.97 -15.49 -8.32
CA PHE A 154 -2.73 -16.08 -9.65
C PHE A 154 -3.12 -15.12 -10.77
N ILE A 155 -4.29 -14.47 -10.67
CA ILE A 155 -4.74 -13.47 -11.66
C ILE A 155 -3.79 -12.26 -11.70
N ILE A 156 -3.39 -11.75 -10.53
CA ILE A 156 -2.44 -10.63 -10.45
C ILE A 156 -1.09 -11.03 -11.07
N SER A 157 -0.60 -12.24 -10.81
CA SER A 157 0.65 -12.72 -11.41
C SER A 157 0.60 -12.77 -12.94
N LEU A 158 -0.51 -13.23 -13.51
CA LEU A 158 -0.70 -13.20 -14.98
C LEU A 158 -0.75 -11.76 -15.52
N TYR A 159 -1.43 -10.87 -14.80
CA TYR A 159 -1.46 -9.45 -15.15
C TYR A 159 -0.08 -8.81 -15.11
N ASP A 160 0.73 -9.09 -14.08
CA ASP A 160 2.08 -8.55 -13.94
C ASP A 160 2.99 -8.96 -15.11
N ILE A 161 2.94 -10.24 -15.50
CA ILE A 161 3.67 -10.73 -16.67
C ILE A 161 3.25 -9.96 -17.94
N TRP A 162 1.95 -9.82 -18.15
CA TRP A 162 1.42 -9.09 -19.30
C TRP A 162 1.78 -7.60 -19.26
N ALA A 163 1.64 -6.96 -18.09
CA ALA A 163 1.92 -5.53 -17.90
C ALA A 163 3.39 -5.17 -18.13
N VAL A 164 4.31 -6.06 -17.74
CA VAL A 164 5.76 -5.83 -17.92
C VAL A 164 6.19 -6.13 -19.36
N TRP A 165 5.78 -7.27 -19.91
CA TRP A 165 6.34 -7.74 -21.19
C TRP A 165 5.61 -7.22 -22.41
N HIS A 166 4.30 -7.00 -22.32
CA HIS A 166 3.50 -6.63 -23.48
C HIS A 166 3.09 -5.16 -23.51
N SER A 167 2.60 -4.62 -22.42
CA SER A 167 2.07 -3.25 -22.40
C SER A 167 3.09 -2.17 -22.06
N GLN A 168 4.22 -2.52 -21.47
CA GLN A 168 5.21 -1.58 -20.89
C GLN A 168 4.58 -0.54 -19.96
N PHE A 169 3.36 -0.82 -19.49
CA PHE A 169 2.59 0.10 -18.65
C PHE A 169 3.27 0.40 -17.33
N MET A 170 3.81 -0.64 -16.67
CA MET A 170 4.57 -0.51 -15.43
C MET A 170 5.79 0.42 -15.59
N GLN A 171 6.49 0.31 -16.72
CA GLN A 171 7.64 1.16 -17.02
C GLN A 171 7.23 2.63 -17.18
N LYS A 172 6.16 2.90 -17.92
CA LYS A 172 5.62 4.25 -18.10
C LYS A 172 5.13 4.87 -16.79
N MET A 173 4.49 4.05 -15.93
CA MET A 173 4.10 4.50 -14.60
C MET A 173 5.32 4.85 -13.73
N ALA A 174 6.35 4.01 -13.72
CA ALA A 174 7.58 4.27 -12.97
C ALA A 174 8.28 5.54 -13.47
N GLU A 175 8.42 5.72 -14.77
CA GLU A 175 8.97 6.94 -15.36
C GLU A 175 8.17 8.18 -14.99
N PHE A 176 6.84 8.11 -15.03
CA PHE A 176 5.98 9.21 -14.62
C PHE A 176 6.15 9.54 -13.12
N GLN A 177 6.23 8.54 -12.26
CA GLN A 177 6.45 8.73 -10.82
C GLN A 177 7.81 9.42 -10.54
N ILE A 178 8.87 8.96 -11.19
CA ILE A 178 10.22 9.51 -10.98
C ILE A 178 10.34 10.92 -11.58
N ASN A 179 9.95 11.10 -12.84
CA ASN A 179 10.21 12.32 -13.58
C ASN A 179 9.22 13.45 -13.24
N ASN A 180 7.94 13.12 -13.08
CA ASN A 180 6.87 14.10 -12.90
C ASN A 180 6.49 14.31 -11.44
N LEU A 181 6.37 13.22 -10.67
CA LEU A 181 5.94 13.29 -9.27
C LEU A 181 7.13 13.47 -8.31
N ARG A 182 8.35 13.13 -8.75
CA ARG A 182 9.58 13.17 -7.95
C ARG A 182 9.48 12.35 -6.64
N PHE A 183 8.72 11.29 -6.65
CA PHE A 183 8.74 10.29 -5.60
C PHE A 183 8.67 8.89 -6.24
N PHE A 184 9.11 7.89 -5.50
CA PHE A 184 9.12 6.49 -5.94
C PHE A 184 8.52 5.61 -4.85
N THR A 185 7.78 4.58 -5.26
CA THR A 185 7.24 3.55 -4.36
C THR A 185 8.16 2.35 -4.43
N GLY A 186 8.90 2.09 -3.36
CA GLY A 186 9.84 0.98 -3.27
C GLY A 186 11.08 1.35 -2.46
N PHE A 187 11.93 0.38 -2.19
CA PHE A 187 13.16 0.60 -1.45
C PHE A 187 14.26 1.16 -2.35
N PHE A 188 14.91 2.22 -1.90
CA PHE A 188 16.11 2.72 -2.53
C PHE A 188 17.32 1.91 -2.05
N VAL A 189 18.01 1.26 -2.98
CA VAL A 189 19.29 0.63 -2.74
C VAL A 189 20.36 1.48 -3.42
N PRO A 190 21.22 2.20 -2.66
CA PRO A 190 22.28 2.98 -3.27
C PRO A 190 23.26 2.03 -3.97
N TYR A 191 23.37 2.17 -5.29
CA TYR A 191 24.36 1.46 -6.08
C TYR A 191 25.58 2.37 -6.25
N ALA A 192 26.66 2.04 -5.57
CA ALA A 192 27.96 2.70 -5.77
C ALA A 192 28.65 2.05 -6.98
N ASP A 193 28.57 2.68 -8.14
CA ASP A 193 29.47 2.34 -9.24
C ASP A 193 30.89 2.75 -8.85
N LYS A 194 31.86 1.82 -9.01
CA LYS A 194 33.28 2.05 -8.68
C LYS A 194 33.90 3.25 -9.40
N ASN A 195 33.30 3.68 -10.52
CA ASN A 195 33.79 4.78 -11.35
C ASN A 195 33.16 6.15 -11.04
N ASN A 196 32.15 6.25 -10.18
CA ASN A 196 31.46 7.49 -9.86
C ASN A 196 31.44 7.78 -8.34
N LYS A 197 32.62 7.85 -7.71
CA LYS A 197 32.73 8.25 -6.30
C LYS A 197 32.45 9.75 -6.04
N GLU A 198 32.15 10.55 -7.05
CA GLU A 198 32.04 12.02 -6.93
C GLU A 198 30.63 12.61 -7.09
N LYS A 199 29.56 11.79 -7.15
CA LYS A 199 28.19 12.32 -7.29
C LYS A 199 27.21 11.61 -6.35
N ILE A 200 27.39 11.82 -5.06
CA ILE A 200 26.34 11.62 -4.04
C ILE A 200 26.22 12.90 -3.20
#